data_8b5bb698fb27e644b19cd3d285b2408c
#
_entry.id   8b5bb698fb27e644b19cd3d285b2408c
#
_cell.length_a   1.000
_cell.length_b   1.000
_cell.length_c   1.000
_cell.angle_alpha   90.00
_cell.angle_beta   90.00
_cell.angle_gamma   90.00
#
_symmetry.space_group_name_H-M   'P 1'
#
loop_
_entity.id
_entity.type
_entity.pdbx_description
1 polymer ?
#
loop_
_entity_poly.entity_id
_entity_poly.type
_entity_poly.pdbx_seq_one_letter_code
_entity_poly.pdbx_strand_id
1 'polypeptide(L)'
;KYLRSKVGIQERSFPSITSNQLSTVGENYDVYVGDVDRIAGRFATHITLVPRDKLRYRHELWVDQKTGLQIKAQMYSERNELVEQIMFTEVNIGNHVTEVMTRSVYEEAALTWRMDRGARKQLGGSSLDKAWSVSKPPSGFKQVMNSQKRIGHKGSRIHLVFSDGFAAVSVFIDSRS
;
A
#
# COMPACT_ATOMS: atom_id res chain seq x y z
N LYS A 1 4.93 -28.14 -8.21
CA LYS A 1 5.16 -26.68 -8.10
C LYS A 1 4.06 -26.08 -7.24
N TYR A 2 4.40 -25.15 -6.36
CA TYR A 2 3.44 -24.46 -5.47
C TYR A 2 3.36 -23.00 -5.86
N LEU A 3 2.15 -22.49 -6.07
CA LEU A 3 1.89 -21.07 -6.21
C LEU A 3 1.28 -20.59 -4.89
N ARG A 4 2.01 -19.79 -4.14
CA ARG A 4 1.55 -19.24 -2.88
C ARG A 4 0.99 -17.85 -3.12
N SER A 5 -0.34 -17.73 -3.14
CA SER A 5 -1.00 -16.43 -3.07
C SER A 5 -1.03 -16.00 -1.60
N LYS A 6 -0.26 -14.98 -1.25
CA LYS A 6 -0.38 -14.30 0.06
C LYS A 6 -1.58 -13.37 0.00
N VAL A 7 -2.76 -13.92 0.17
CA VAL A 7 -3.96 -13.11 0.37
C VAL A 7 -3.88 -12.48 1.76
N GLY A 8 -3.68 -11.16 1.83
CA GLY A 8 -3.76 -10.40 3.09
C GLY A 8 -2.51 -9.61 3.48
N ILE A 9 -1.41 -9.70 2.76
CA ILE A 9 -0.39 -8.66 2.78
C ILE A 9 -0.79 -7.72 1.65
N GLN A 10 -0.99 -6.44 1.97
CA GLN A 10 -1.07 -5.41 0.95
C GLN A 10 0.15 -5.58 0.07
N GLU A 11 -0.05 -6.16 -1.12
CA GLU A 11 1.04 -6.24 -2.09
C GLU A 11 1.53 -4.81 -2.27
N ARG A 12 2.85 -4.63 -2.29
CA ARG A 12 3.44 -3.33 -2.57
C ARG A 12 2.95 -2.90 -3.95
N SER A 13 1.90 -2.14 -3.95
CA SER A 13 1.32 -1.49 -5.12
C SER A 13 1.67 -0.02 -5.07
N PHE A 14 1.40 0.68 -6.14
CA PHE A 14 1.49 2.12 -6.12
C PHE A 14 0.76 2.69 -4.90
N PRO A 15 1.34 3.70 -4.22
CA PRO A 15 0.63 4.42 -3.18
C PRO A 15 -0.72 4.88 -3.75
N SER A 16 -1.81 4.41 -3.19
CA SER A 16 -3.15 4.79 -3.64
C SER A 16 -3.73 5.80 -2.67
N ILE A 17 -3.97 7.01 -3.16
CA ILE A 17 -4.65 8.05 -2.39
C ILE A 17 -6.14 7.91 -2.65
N THR A 18 -6.89 7.60 -1.62
CA THR A 18 -8.36 7.68 -1.67
C THR A 18 -8.82 9.12 -1.47
N SER A 19 -10.02 9.45 -1.95
CA SER A 19 -10.60 10.80 -1.77
C SER A 19 -10.61 11.25 -0.31
N ASN A 20 -10.81 10.33 0.63
CA ASN A 20 -10.80 10.61 2.07
C ASN A 20 -9.41 10.91 2.64
N GLN A 21 -8.35 10.61 1.90
CA GLN A 21 -6.96 10.86 2.32
C GLN A 21 -6.40 12.15 1.72
N LEU A 22 -7.06 12.74 0.72
CA LEU A 22 -6.59 13.97 0.08
C LEU A 22 -6.43 15.14 1.07
N SER A 23 -7.39 15.30 2.00
CA SER A 23 -7.28 16.31 3.05
C SER A 23 -6.08 16.08 3.95
N THR A 24 -5.86 14.84 4.36
CA THR A 24 -4.73 14.43 5.21
C THR A 24 -3.37 14.64 4.50
N VAL A 25 -3.33 14.45 3.18
CA VAL A 25 -2.12 14.75 2.39
C VAL A 25 -1.80 16.24 2.48
N GLY A 26 -2.77 17.13 2.22
CA GLY A 26 -2.56 18.58 2.30
C GLY A 26 -2.19 19.09 3.68
N GLU A 27 -2.55 18.38 4.75
CA GLU A 27 -2.16 18.73 6.13
C GLU A 27 -0.71 18.36 6.44
N ASN A 28 -0.20 17.27 5.88
CA ASN A 28 1.09 16.70 6.28
C ASN A 28 2.18 16.80 5.21
N TYR A 29 1.83 17.19 3.98
CA TYR A 29 2.76 17.35 2.88
C TYR A 29 2.56 18.69 2.18
N ASP A 30 3.65 19.29 1.74
CA ASP A 30 3.63 20.34 0.72
C ASP A 30 3.62 19.65 -0.65
N VAL A 31 2.65 20.05 -1.50
CA VAL A 31 2.43 19.44 -2.80
C VAL A 31 2.94 20.39 -3.89
N TYR A 32 3.85 19.91 -4.72
CA TYR A 32 4.38 20.65 -5.86
C TYR A 32 4.02 19.91 -7.16
N VAL A 33 3.49 20.65 -8.12
CA VAL A 33 3.22 20.16 -9.47
C VAL A 33 4.37 20.61 -10.35
N GLY A 34 5.09 19.66 -10.92
CA GLY A 34 6.24 19.88 -11.79
C GLY A 34 5.89 19.72 -13.27
N ASP A 35 6.91 19.44 -14.05
CA ASP A 35 6.83 19.30 -15.50
C ASP A 35 6.13 18.01 -15.95
N VAL A 36 5.95 17.91 -17.26
CA VAL A 36 5.37 16.72 -17.89
C VAL A 36 6.50 15.85 -18.45
N ASP A 37 6.55 14.61 -17.97
CA ASP A 37 7.48 13.59 -18.40
C ASP A 37 6.80 12.55 -19.32
N ARG A 38 7.60 11.77 -20.03
CA ARG A 38 7.12 10.63 -20.80
C ARG A 38 7.49 9.32 -20.13
N ILE A 39 6.49 8.63 -19.56
CA ILE A 39 6.65 7.37 -18.84
C ILE A 39 5.79 6.29 -19.52
N ALA A 40 6.36 5.12 -19.80
CA ALA A 40 5.68 4.00 -20.47
C ALA A 40 4.93 4.44 -21.76
N GLY A 41 5.52 5.38 -22.52
CA GLY A 41 4.93 5.93 -23.75
C GLY A 41 3.83 6.98 -23.54
N ARG A 42 3.51 7.37 -22.31
CA ARG A 42 2.41 8.26 -21.92
C ARG A 42 2.93 9.57 -21.34
N PHE A 43 2.21 10.66 -21.55
CA PHE A 43 2.51 11.94 -20.89
C PHE A 43 1.97 11.93 -19.46
N ALA A 44 2.84 12.17 -18.50
CA ALA A 44 2.54 12.13 -17.08
C ALA A 44 3.00 13.42 -16.40
N THR A 45 2.14 13.98 -15.58
CA THR A 45 2.49 15.12 -14.73
C THR A 45 3.27 14.63 -13.53
N HIS A 46 4.44 15.25 -13.29
CA HIS A 46 5.25 15.00 -12.12
C HIS A 46 4.68 15.75 -10.91
N ILE A 47 4.51 15.06 -9.79
CA ILE A 47 4.00 15.62 -8.53
C ILE A 47 4.98 15.24 -7.43
N THR A 48 5.45 16.23 -6.68
CA THR A 48 6.31 16.02 -5.51
C THR A 48 5.52 16.28 -4.24
N LEU A 49 5.60 15.33 -3.31
CA LEU A 49 5.04 15.44 -1.97
C LEU A 49 6.21 15.54 -0.97
N VAL A 50 6.39 16.73 -0.40
CA VAL A 50 7.43 16.99 0.59
C VAL A 50 6.81 16.94 1.98
N PRO A 51 7.22 16.02 2.87
CA PRO A 51 6.64 15.95 4.20
C PRO A 51 7.00 17.19 5.04
N ARG A 52 6.06 17.63 5.87
CA ARG A 52 6.25 18.74 6.81
C ARG A 52 6.90 18.32 8.13
N ASP A 53 7.11 17.01 8.29
CA ASP A 53 7.74 16.44 9.49
C ASP A 53 8.87 15.47 9.15
N LYS A 54 9.49 14.86 10.16
CA LYS A 54 10.58 13.89 10.03
C LYS A 54 10.11 12.43 10.15
N LEU A 55 8.81 12.18 10.14
CA LEU A 55 8.24 10.84 10.28
C LEU A 55 7.91 10.20 8.94
N ARG A 56 7.98 10.98 7.88
CA ARG A 56 7.54 10.62 6.53
C ARG A 56 8.65 10.79 5.53
N TYR A 57 8.59 10.01 4.48
CA TYR A 57 9.46 10.15 3.32
C TYR A 57 8.89 11.12 2.28
N ARG A 58 9.76 11.71 1.47
CA ARG A 58 9.37 12.47 0.29
C ARG A 58 8.93 11.49 -0.80
N HIS A 59 7.84 11.80 -1.49
CA HIS A 59 7.34 11.03 -2.61
C HIS A 59 7.38 11.84 -3.89
N GLU A 60 7.70 11.17 -4.98
CA GLU A 60 7.56 11.70 -6.34
C GLU A 60 6.66 10.77 -7.13
N LEU A 61 5.62 11.33 -7.75
CA LEU A 61 4.57 10.60 -8.43
C LEU A 61 4.46 11.11 -9.86
N TRP A 62 4.24 10.20 -10.80
CA TRP A 62 3.94 10.54 -12.20
C TRP A 62 2.56 10.04 -12.53
N VAL A 63 1.66 10.97 -12.85
CA VAL A 63 0.24 10.70 -13.06
C VAL A 63 -0.08 10.97 -14.52
N ASP A 64 -0.59 9.96 -15.21
CA ASP A 64 -0.99 10.07 -16.62
C ASP A 64 -2.05 11.17 -16.82
N GLN A 65 -1.77 12.10 -17.71
CA GLN A 65 -2.62 13.29 -17.92
C GLN A 65 -4.03 12.96 -18.41
N LYS A 66 -4.19 11.86 -19.17
CA LYS A 66 -5.47 11.50 -19.77
C LYS A 66 -6.39 10.74 -18.82
N THR A 67 -5.82 9.89 -17.98
CA THR A 67 -6.61 8.92 -17.18
C THR A 67 -6.50 9.14 -15.68
N GLY A 68 -5.53 9.95 -15.21
CA GLY A 68 -5.24 10.09 -13.81
C GLY A 68 -4.55 8.86 -13.19
N LEU A 69 -4.16 7.86 -14.00
CA LEU A 69 -3.48 6.68 -13.50
C LEU A 69 -2.06 7.06 -13.08
N GLN A 70 -1.67 6.70 -11.88
CA GLN A 70 -0.30 6.79 -11.42
C GLN A 70 0.54 5.71 -12.11
N ILE A 71 1.54 6.12 -12.87
CA ILE A 71 2.36 5.22 -13.71
C ILE A 71 3.80 5.08 -13.25
N LYS A 72 4.26 5.97 -12.37
CA LYS A 72 5.54 5.85 -11.67
C LYS A 72 5.42 6.46 -10.28
N ALA A 73 6.11 5.87 -9.30
CA ALA A 73 6.31 6.42 -7.97
C ALA A 73 7.74 6.21 -7.53
N GLN A 74 8.28 7.19 -6.82
CA GLN A 74 9.57 7.11 -6.15
C GLN A 74 9.40 7.59 -4.71
N MET A 75 10.17 6.98 -3.80
CA MET A 75 10.22 7.36 -2.40
C MET A 75 11.67 7.64 -2.01
N TYR A 76 11.89 8.75 -1.33
CA TYR A 76 13.22 9.21 -0.92
C TYR A 76 13.31 9.35 0.59
N SER A 77 14.44 8.93 1.15
CA SER A 77 14.75 9.09 2.57
C SER A 77 15.00 10.57 2.94
N GLU A 78 15.13 10.85 4.24
CA GLU A 78 15.53 12.18 4.74
C GLU A 78 16.89 12.64 4.21
N ARG A 79 17.76 11.69 3.80
CA ARG A 79 19.05 11.97 3.18
C ARG A 79 18.99 12.16 1.67
N ASN A 80 17.77 12.23 1.13
CA ASN A 80 17.53 12.32 -0.31
C ASN A 80 18.03 11.09 -1.10
N GLU A 81 18.09 9.93 -0.47
CA GLU A 81 18.46 8.67 -1.11
C GLU A 81 17.18 7.98 -1.64
N LEU A 82 17.22 7.47 -2.85
CA LEU A 82 16.12 6.71 -3.42
C LEU A 82 15.94 5.38 -2.66
N VAL A 83 14.82 5.24 -1.95
CA VAL A 83 14.50 4.05 -1.13
C VAL A 83 13.71 3.03 -1.93
N GLU A 84 12.74 3.49 -2.71
CA GLU A 84 11.85 2.63 -3.49
C GLU A 84 11.46 3.31 -4.80
N GLN A 85 11.36 2.52 -5.85
CA GLN A 85 10.78 2.93 -7.12
C GLN A 85 9.85 1.85 -7.63
N ILE A 86 8.65 2.26 -8.06
CA ILE A 86 7.70 1.42 -8.77
C ILE A 86 7.35 2.16 -10.07
N MET A 87 7.38 1.44 -11.20
CA MET A 87 7.09 2.04 -12.50
C MET A 87 6.49 0.99 -13.44
N PHE A 88 5.48 1.37 -14.19
CA PHE A 88 5.06 0.59 -15.34
C PHE A 88 6.07 0.73 -16.47
N THR A 89 6.49 -0.37 -17.03
CA THR A 89 7.33 -0.40 -18.25
C THR A 89 6.45 -0.28 -19.50
N GLU A 90 5.23 -0.78 -19.43
CA GLU A 90 4.21 -0.72 -20.46
C GLU A 90 2.83 -0.57 -19.84
N VAL A 91 1.97 0.25 -20.43
CA VAL A 91 0.58 0.46 -19.99
C VAL A 91 -0.35 0.49 -21.20
N ASN A 92 -1.27 -0.44 -21.21
CA ASN A 92 -2.36 -0.49 -22.19
C ASN A 92 -3.68 -0.14 -21.50
N ILE A 93 -4.34 0.93 -21.97
CA ILE A 93 -5.59 1.44 -21.40
C ILE A 93 -6.60 1.67 -22.51
N GLY A 94 -7.84 1.21 -22.33
CA GLY A 94 -8.93 1.48 -23.22
C GLY A 94 -9.60 0.22 -23.79
N ASN A 95 -10.48 0.42 -24.76
CA ASN A 95 -11.35 -0.63 -25.30
C ASN A 95 -10.62 -1.73 -26.08
N HIS A 96 -9.34 -1.53 -26.40
CA HIS A 96 -8.51 -2.54 -27.05
C HIS A 96 -7.94 -3.58 -26.05
N VAL A 97 -8.07 -3.34 -24.74
CA VAL A 97 -7.72 -4.33 -23.71
C VAL A 97 -8.82 -5.39 -23.66
N THR A 98 -8.51 -6.57 -24.17
CA THR A 98 -9.45 -7.69 -24.20
C THR A 98 -9.31 -8.56 -22.93
N GLU A 99 -10.36 -9.33 -22.64
CA GLU A 99 -10.34 -10.28 -21.52
C GLU A 99 -9.17 -11.29 -21.63
N VAL A 100 -8.85 -11.70 -22.86
CA VAL A 100 -7.71 -12.62 -23.11
C VAL A 100 -6.38 -11.99 -22.69
N MET A 101 -6.19 -10.69 -22.89
CA MET A 101 -4.96 -9.98 -22.47
C MET A 101 -4.84 -9.86 -20.96
N THR A 102 -5.95 -9.93 -20.22
CA THR A 102 -5.98 -9.83 -18.76
C THR A 102 -5.92 -11.19 -18.07
N ARG A 103 -6.05 -12.29 -18.82
CA ARG A 103 -5.92 -13.64 -18.25
C ARG A 103 -4.52 -13.91 -17.80
N SER A 104 -4.39 -14.50 -16.62
CA SER A 104 -3.10 -14.94 -16.12
C SER A 104 -2.52 -16.05 -17.01
N VAL A 105 -1.27 -15.89 -17.45
CA VAL A 105 -0.52 -16.98 -18.13
C VAL A 105 -0.44 -18.27 -17.28
N TYR A 106 -0.76 -18.18 -15.99
CA TYR A 106 -0.75 -19.31 -15.06
C TYR A 106 -2.12 -19.98 -14.89
N GLU A 107 -3.17 -19.49 -15.58
CA GLU A 107 -4.52 -20.04 -15.43
C GLU A 107 -4.61 -21.51 -15.84
N GLU A 108 -3.95 -21.89 -16.95
CA GLU A 108 -3.85 -23.28 -17.37
C GLU A 108 -2.94 -24.12 -16.45
N ALA A 109 -1.87 -23.53 -15.95
CA ALA A 109 -0.98 -24.18 -14.99
C ALA A 109 -1.63 -24.34 -13.61
N ALA A 110 -2.62 -23.53 -13.27
CA ALA A 110 -3.35 -23.62 -12.01
C ALA A 110 -4.12 -24.94 -11.83
N LEU A 111 -4.48 -25.60 -12.92
CA LEU A 111 -5.12 -26.93 -12.90
C LEU A 111 -4.19 -28.03 -12.37
N THR A 112 -2.87 -27.85 -12.51
CA THR A 112 -1.84 -28.80 -12.07
C THR A 112 -1.06 -28.36 -10.84
N TRP A 113 -1.26 -27.12 -10.38
CA TRP A 113 -0.56 -26.54 -9.26
C TRP A 113 -1.44 -26.49 -8.02
N ARG A 114 -0.87 -26.86 -6.88
CA ARG A 114 -1.54 -26.68 -5.60
C ARG A 114 -1.54 -25.21 -5.24
N MET A 115 -2.67 -24.53 -5.39
CA MET A 115 -2.85 -23.17 -4.88
C MET A 115 -3.01 -23.24 -3.36
N ASP A 116 -2.02 -22.80 -2.64
CA ASP A 116 -2.18 -22.41 -1.24
C ASP A 116 -2.88 -21.04 -1.22
N ARG A 117 -4.18 -21.07 -1.36
CA ARG A 117 -5.04 -19.91 -1.04
C ARG A 117 -4.99 -19.79 0.46
N GLY A 118 -3.92 -19.19 0.97
CA GLY A 118 -3.72 -18.99 2.41
C GLY A 118 -5.08 -18.70 3.02
N ALA A 119 -5.57 -19.63 3.84
CA ALA A 119 -6.90 -19.57 4.36
C ALA A 119 -7.11 -18.15 4.89
N ARG A 120 -7.98 -17.39 4.24
CA ARG A 120 -8.54 -16.16 4.77
C ARG A 120 -9.39 -16.60 5.95
N LYS A 121 -8.74 -16.99 7.04
CA LYS A 121 -9.39 -16.89 8.32
C LYS A 121 -9.64 -15.39 8.47
N GLN A 122 -10.75 -14.94 7.89
CA GLN A 122 -11.50 -13.90 8.55
C GLN A 122 -11.67 -14.47 9.97
N LEU A 123 -10.76 -14.10 10.82
CA LEU A 123 -11.08 -14.08 12.23
C LEU A 123 -12.24 -13.11 12.27
N GLY A 124 -13.45 -13.72 12.18
CA GLY A 124 -14.70 -13.03 12.36
C GLY A 124 -14.47 -12.15 13.58
N GLY A 125 -14.93 -10.91 13.48
CA GLY A 125 -14.79 -9.95 14.54
C GLY A 125 -15.27 -10.52 15.87
N SER A 126 -14.40 -11.30 16.52
CA SER A 126 -14.47 -11.39 17.95
C SER A 126 -14.28 -9.96 18.40
N SER A 127 -15.22 -9.45 19.17
CA SER A 127 -15.10 -8.22 19.93
C SER A 127 -13.65 -8.12 20.39
N LEU A 128 -12.85 -7.37 19.58
CA LEU A 128 -11.46 -7.14 19.93
C LEU A 128 -11.55 -6.39 21.23
N ASP A 129 -11.07 -7.00 22.29
CA ASP A 129 -10.96 -6.34 23.58
C ASP A 129 -10.39 -4.96 23.32
N LYS A 130 -11.17 -3.92 23.64
CA LYS A 130 -10.77 -2.51 23.55
C LYS A 130 -9.60 -2.18 24.48
N ALA A 131 -8.90 -3.21 24.96
CA ALA A 131 -7.88 -3.13 25.96
C ALA A 131 -6.68 -2.27 25.55
N TRP A 132 -6.40 -2.11 24.27
CA TRP A 132 -5.23 -1.38 23.80
C TRP A 132 -5.58 -0.37 22.74
N SER A 133 -5.24 0.89 23.00
CA SER A 133 -5.36 1.98 22.04
C SER A 133 -4.12 2.86 22.13
N VAL A 134 -3.75 3.48 21.01
CA VAL A 134 -2.71 4.51 20.98
C VAL A 134 -3.38 5.85 21.26
N SER A 135 -3.06 6.47 22.39
CA SER A 135 -3.70 7.71 22.84
C SER A 135 -3.36 8.91 21.95
N LYS A 136 -2.15 8.95 21.39
CA LYS A 136 -1.67 10.01 20.51
C LYS A 136 -0.92 9.42 19.32
N PRO A 137 -1.61 9.00 18.26
CA PRO A 137 -0.92 8.64 17.02
C PRO A 137 -0.28 9.90 16.42
N PRO A 138 0.75 9.77 15.57
CA PRO A 138 1.29 10.90 14.85
C PRO A 138 0.21 11.61 14.02
N SER A 139 0.37 12.92 13.81
CA SER A 139 -0.59 13.71 13.04
C SER A 139 -0.89 13.07 11.67
N GLY A 140 -2.15 12.98 11.31
CA GLY A 140 -2.61 12.40 10.05
C GLY A 140 -2.63 10.87 9.98
N PHE A 141 -2.04 10.15 10.96
CA PHE A 141 -2.10 8.69 10.99
C PHE A 141 -3.43 8.21 11.59
N LYS A 142 -4.16 7.40 10.84
CA LYS A 142 -5.41 6.77 11.27
C LYS A 142 -5.18 5.26 11.43
N GLN A 143 -5.82 4.65 12.42
CA GLN A 143 -5.76 3.20 12.59
C GLN A 143 -6.49 2.52 11.42
N VAL A 144 -5.74 1.75 10.64
CA VAL A 144 -6.24 1.03 9.45
C VAL A 144 -6.38 -0.46 9.69
N MET A 145 -5.70 -0.99 10.72
CA MET A 145 -5.80 -2.40 11.08
C MET A 145 -5.66 -2.58 12.59
N ASN A 146 -6.47 -3.50 13.11
CA ASN A 146 -6.34 -4.06 14.46
C ASN A 146 -6.58 -5.56 14.34
N SER A 147 -5.57 -6.36 14.67
CA SER A 147 -5.67 -7.81 14.61
C SER A 147 -5.02 -8.44 15.84
N GLN A 148 -5.62 -9.52 16.32
CA GLN A 148 -5.06 -10.32 17.40
C GLN A 148 -4.76 -11.73 16.90
N LYS A 149 -3.58 -12.24 17.20
CA LYS A 149 -3.14 -13.58 16.83
C LYS A 149 -2.62 -14.33 18.06
N ARG A 150 -3.03 -15.58 18.24
CA ARG A 150 -2.43 -16.46 19.26
C ARG A 150 -1.00 -16.80 18.89
N ILE A 151 -0.10 -16.74 19.88
CA ILE A 151 1.31 -17.13 19.75
C ILE A 151 1.56 -18.25 20.74
N GLY A 152 1.86 -19.46 20.23
CA GLY A 152 2.03 -20.64 21.08
C GLY A 152 0.77 -21.02 21.86
N HIS A 153 0.95 -21.69 22.99
CA HIS A 153 -0.17 -22.22 23.77
C HIS A 153 -0.81 -21.20 24.73
N LYS A 154 -0.12 -20.16 25.13
CA LYS A 154 -0.58 -19.21 26.17
C LYS A 154 -0.38 -17.73 25.85
N GLY A 155 0.19 -17.38 24.71
CA GLY A 155 0.46 -16.00 24.34
C GLY A 155 -0.50 -15.47 23.27
N SER A 156 -0.70 -14.16 23.26
CA SER A 156 -1.36 -13.46 22.14
C SER A 156 -0.53 -12.25 21.72
N ARG A 157 -0.58 -11.94 20.42
CA ARG A 157 -0.01 -10.71 19.83
C ARG A 157 -1.13 -9.88 19.27
N ILE A 158 -1.19 -8.63 19.67
CA ILE A 158 -2.02 -7.62 19.03
C ILE A 158 -1.14 -6.86 18.03
N HIS A 159 -1.65 -6.65 16.85
CA HIS A 159 -1.00 -5.87 15.80
C HIS A 159 -1.92 -4.72 15.39
N LEU A 160 -1.52 -3.50 15.71
CA LEU A 160 -2.18 -2.28 15.32
C LEU A 160 -1.37 -1.66 14.17
N VAL A 161 -2.04 -1.22 13.11
CA VAL A 161 -1.41 -0.49 12.01
C VAL A 161 -2.09 0.86 11.87
N PHE A 162 -1.28 1.90 11.83
CA PHE A 162 -1.68 3.27 11.56
C PHE A 162 -1.09 3.70 10.23
N SER A 163 -1.85 4.40 9.40
CA SER A 163 -1.37 4.90 8.11
C SER A 163 -2.01 6.24 7.78
N ASP A 164 -1.25 7.07 7.06
CA ASP A 164 -1.74 8.30 6.42
C ASP A 164 -2.00 8.12 4.91
N GLY A 165 -1.79 6.89 4.40
CA GLY A 165 -1.92 6.53 2.98
C GLY A 165 -0.58 6.33 2.27
N PHE A 166 0.49 7.00 2.71
CA PHE A 166 1.85 6.86 2.17
C PHE A 166 2.77 6.14 3.14
N ALA A 167 2.70 6.48 4.41
CA ALA A 167 3.47 5.87 5.47
C ALA A 167 2.59 4.97 6.33
N ALA A 168 3.19 3.93 6.92
CA ALA A 168 2.52 3.08 7.88
C ALA A 168 3.42 2.78 9.08
N VAL A 169 2.82 2.77 10.26
CA VAL A 169 3.45 2.39 11.52
C VAL A 169 2.75 1.19 12.08
N SER A 170 3.51 0.14 12.40
CA SER A 170 3.02 -1.08 13.02
C SER A 170 3.42 -1.12 14.50
N VAL A 171 2.44 -1.36 15.36
CA VAL A 171 2.63 -1.57 16.80
C VAL A 171 2.28 -2.99 17.14
N PHE A 172 3.22 -3.72 17.75
CA PHE A 172 3.01 -5.08 18.20
C PHE A 172 3.02 -5.12 19.73
N ILE A 173 1.99 -5.72 20.32
CA ILE A 173 1.84 -5.87 21.76
C ILE A 173 1.73 -7.37 22.05
N ASP A 174 2.73 -7.90 22.75
CA ASP A 174 2.77 -9.31 23.13
C ASP A 174 2.35 -9.45 24.59
N SER A 175 1.26 -10.20 24.82
CA SER A 175 0.92 -10.64 26.18
C SER A 175 1.66 -11.94 26.49
N ARG A 176 2.50 -11.92 27.52
CA ARG A 176 3.06 -13.13 28.14
C ARG A 176 2.21 -13.43 29.35
N SER A 177 1.67 -14.63 29.43
CA SER A 177 1.10 -15.18 30.66
C SER A 177 2.14 -16.00 31.38
#